data_3ca3648fe5aab879227a5091ef9c630a
#
_entry.id   3ca3648fe5aab879227a5091ef9c630a
#
_cell.length_a   1.000
_cell.length_b   1.000
_cell.length_c   1.000
_cell.angle_alpha   90.00
_cell.angle_beta   90.00
_cell.angle_gamma   90.00
#
_symmetry.space_group_name_H-M   'P 1'
#
loop_
_entity.id
_entity.type
_entity.pdbx_description
1 polymer ?
#
loop_
_entity_poly.entity_id
_entity_poly.type
_entity_poly.pdbx_seq_one_letter_code
_entity_poly.pdbx_strand_id
1 'polypeptide(L)'
;SCPPRNSGVVNMNSERRIGLAFNTDSILSSAQLKSYISQLEYYKAHSTGYARIGSIVMHANPCTLGHLYLIQQALKRVDFVYIFLIQYTGKDSFDYIDREFMLRASLEDTTRVCIIPSGNVFATPLSFPEYFNRSGNTEINPTLDNRIFALHIAPALGIKYRFFGSEPN
;
A
#
# COMPACT_ATOMS: atom_id res chain seq x y z
N SER A 1 -6.59 -45.74 -20.44
CA SER A 1 -6.51 -45.29 -19.03
C SER A 1 -5.58 -44.12 -18.93
N CYS A 2 -6.11 -43.01 -18.52
CA CYS A 2 -5.39 -41.76 -18.29
C CYS A 2 -4.71 -41.83 -16.91
N PRO A 3 -3.43 -41.49 -16.75
CA PRO A 3 -2.81 -41.46 -15.43
C PRO A 3 -3.30 -40.23 -14.63
N PRO A 4 -3.30 -40.27 -13.30
CA PRO A 4 -3.86 -39.23 -12.46
C PRO A 4 -2.98 -37.94 -12.52
N ARG A 5 -3.63 -36.82 -12.80
CA ARG A 5 -3.03 -35.48 -12.90
C ARG A 5 -2.86 -34.81 -11.53
N ASN A 6 -2.25 -35.45 -10.55
CA ASN A 6 -2.27 -34.82 -9.23
C ASN A 6 -0.93 -34.65 -8.50
N SER A 7 0.21 -35.00 -9.10
CA SER A 7 1.48 -34.86 -8.39
C SER A 7 2.33 -33.64 -8.75
N GLY A 8 2.05 -33.00 -9.88
CA GLY A 8 2.89 -31.86 -10.34
C GLY A 8 2.49 -30.49 -9.79
N VAL A 9 1.25 -30.34 -9.37
CA VAL A 9 0.73 -29.02 -8.95
C VAL A 9 1.12 -28.67 -7.51
N VAL A 10 1.28 -29.67 -6.65
CA VAL A 10 1.61 -29.47 -5.22
C VAL A 10 3.07 -29.02 -5.04
N ASN A 11 4.00 -29.48 -5.89
CA ASN A 11 5.41 -29.09 -5.79
C ASN A 11 5.68 -27.67 -6.29
N MET A 12 4.98 -27.20 -7.29
CA MET A 12 5.14 -25.80 -7.76
C MET A 12 4.63 -24.76 -6.75
N ASN A 13 3.63 -25.13 -5.95
CA ASN A 13 3.15 -24.22 -4.89
C ASN A 13 4.09 -24.17 -3.67
N SER A 14 4.79 -25.27 -3.35
CA SER A 14 5.78 -25.28 -2.28
C SER A 14 7.05 -24.52 -2.65
N GLU A 15 7.53 -24.64 -3.89
CA GLU A 15 8.66 -23.89 -4.38
C GLU A 15 8.36 -22.39 -4.52
N ARG A 16 7.16 -22.02 -4.95
CA ARG A 16 6.72 -20.61 -4.94
C ARG A 16 6.63 -20.04 -3.53
N ARG A 17 6.15 -20.82 -2.55
CA ARG A 17 6.11 -20.39 -1.14
C ARG A 17 7.51 -20.22 -0.55
N ILE A 18 8.44 -21.10 -0.87
CA ILE A 18 9.83 -20.99 -0.44
C ILE A 18 10.51 -19.78 -1.09
N GLY A 19 10.32 -19.58 -2.40
CA GLY A 19 10.85 -18.42 -3.11
C GLY A 19 10.25 -17.10 -2.60
N LEU A 20 8.95 -17.07 -2.26
CA LEU A 20 8.31 -15.90 -1.67
C LEU A 20 8.84 -15.60 -0.26
N ALA A 21 9.11 -16.62 0.55
CA ALA A 21 9.69 -16.44 1.89
C ALA A 21 11.09 -15.83 1.82
N PHE A 22 11.94 -16.31 0.92
CA PHE A 22 13.27 -15.74 0.72
C PHE A 22 13.23 -14.28 0.23
N ASN A 23 12.36 -13.97 -0.71
CA ASN A 23 12.17 -12.60 -1.18
C ASN A 23 11.59 -11.69 -0.09
N THR A 24 10.72 -12.22 0.77
CA THR A 24 10.13 -11.47 1.88
C THR A 24 11.20 -11.03 2.87
N ASP A 25 12.06 -11.93 3.31
CA ASP A 25 13.12 -11.62 4.27
C ASP A 25 14.17 -10.68 3.65
N SER A 26 14.46 -10.85 2.36
CA SER A 26 15.34 -9.95 1.61
C SER A 26 14.78 -8.54 1.52
N ILE A 27 13.48 -8.37 1.27
CA ILE A 27 12.83 -7.05 1.22
C ILE A 27 12.80 -6.42 2.62
N LEU A 28 12.41 -7.18 3.64
CA LEU A 28 12.30 -6.69 5.02
C LEU A 28 13.66 -6.26 5.60
N SER A 29 14.76 -6.85 5.14
CA SER A 29 16.12 -6.52 5.57
C SER A 29 16.86 -5.59 4.60
N SER A 30 16.25 -5.19 3.50
CA SER A 30 16.92 -4.49 2.41
C SER A 30 17.36 -3.06 2.78
N ALA A 31 18.46 -2.60 2.16
CA ALA A 31 18.87 -1.20 2.24
C ALA A 31 17.80 -0.24 1.71
N GLN A 32 17.00 -0.68 0.76
CA GLN A 32 15.87 0.08 0.19
C GLN A 32 14.80 0.35 1.25
N LEU A 33 14.42 -0.66 2.04
CA LEU A 33 13.46 -0.47 3.14
C LEU A 33 14.01 0.50 4.18
N LYS A 34 15.27 0.35 4.59
CA LYS A 34 15.91 1.27 5.54
C LYS A 34 15.95 2.70 5.03
N SER A 35 16.29 2.88 3.76
CA SER A 35 16.30 4.20 3.11
C SER A 35 14.90 4.80 3.08
N TYR A 36 13.88 4.01 2.75
CA TYR A 36 12.49 4.47 2.74
C TYR A 36 12.02 4.88 4.14
N ILE A 37 12.31 4.08 5.17
CA ILE A 37 11.98 4.42 6.56
C ILE A 37 12.64 5.74 6.99
N SER A 38 13.91 5.97 6.63
CA SER A 38 14.59 7.25 6.90
C SER A 38 13.90 8.43 6.21
N GLN A 39 13.36 8.23 5.00
CA GLN A 39 12.58 9.28 4.32
C GLN A 39 11.25 9.55 5.04
N LEU A 40 10.60 8.53 5.62
CA LEU A 40 9.37 8.70 6.38
C LEU A 40 9.54 9.58 7.62
N GLU A 41 10.72 9.59 8.23
CA GLU A 41 11.01 10.45 9.38
C GLU A 41 10.85 11.94 9.03
N TYR A 42 11.16 12.35 7.81
CA TYR A 42 10.89 13.70 7.32
C TYR A 42 9.40 14.04 7.37
N TYR A 43 8.54 13.10 6.99
CA TYR A 43 7.09 13.30 6.99
C TYR A 43 6.47 13.27 8.39
N LYS A 44 7.15 12.68 9.37
CA LYS A 44 6.67 12.58 10.76
C LYS A 44 6.41 13.95 11.38
N ALA A 45 7.15 14.97 10.97
CA ALA A 45 6.96 16.34 11.47
C ALA A 45 5.55 16.89 11.19
N HIS A 46 4.90 16.46 10.09
CA HIS A 46 3.56 16.92 9.72
C HIS A 46 2.47 16.44 10.68
N SER A 47 2.67 15.33 11.40
CA SER A 47 1.71 14.79 12.36
C SER A 47 2.02 15.13 13.81
N THR A 48 2.99 16.00 14.06
CA THR A 48 3.37 16.42 15.42
C THR A 48 2.19 17.06 16.14
N GLY A 49 1.89 16.60 17.34
CA GLY A 49 0.78 17.08 18.15
C GLY A 49 -0.55 16.37 17.95
N TYR A 50 -0.66 15.49 16.95
CA TYR A 50 -1.86 14.68 16.76
C TYR A 50 -1.75 13.33 17.49
N ALA A 51 -2.83 12.95 18.21
CA ALA A 51 -2.84 11.73 19.01
C ALA A 51 -3.29 10.50 18.21
N ARG A 52 -4.27 10.68 17.33
CA ARG A 52 -4.86 9.61 16.50
C ARG A 52 -4.42 9.79 15.06
N ILE A 53 -3.45 9.00 14.65
CA ILE A 53 -2.89 9.05 13.30
C ILE A 53 -3.39 7.85 12.51
N GLY A 54 -4.00 8.11 11.38
CA GLY A 54 -4.48 7.11 10.44
C GLY A 54 -3.68 7.08 9.14
N SER A 55 -3.93 6.07 8.33
CA SER A 55 -3.37 5.96 6.99
C SER A 55 -4.36 5.40 5.99
N ILE A 56 -4.19 5.78 4.75
CA ILE A 56 -4.88 5.25 3.58
C ILE A 56 -3.81 4.92 2.53
N VAL A 57 -3.94 3.79 1.87
CA VAL A 57 -3.14 3.46 0.68
C VAL A 57 -4.06 3.51 -0.52
N MET A 58 -3.69 4.26 -1.55
CA MET A 58 -4.53 4.39 -2.75
C MET A 58 -3.71 4.56 -4.02
N HIS A 59 -4.25 4.10 -5.12
CA HIS A 59 -3.69 4.32 -6.44
C HIS A 59 -4.13 5.66 -7.04
N ALA A 60 -5.40 6.06 -6.78
CA ALA A 60 -6.02 7.30 -7.25
C ALA A 60 -5.78 7.54 -8.75
N ASN A 61 -6.20 6.60 -9.59
CA ASN A 61 -5.93 6.58 -11.03
C ASN A 61 -7.23 6.65 -11.88
N PRO A 62 -7.83 7.82 -12.07
CA PRO A 62 -7.56 9.12 -11.41
C PRO A 62 -8.14 9.20 -9.99
N CYS A 63 -7.96 10.35 -9.33
CA CYS A 63 -8.64 10.66 -8.08
C CYS A 63 -10.16 10.81 -8.34
N THR A 64 -10.98 10.13 -7.55
CA THR A 64 -12.45 10.12 -7.69
C THR A 64 -13.11 10.61 -6.40
N LEU A 65 -14.42 10.90 -6.47
CA LEU A 65 -15.21 11.25 -5.28
C LEU A 65 -15.19 10.16 -4.21
N GLY A 66 -15.06 8.87 -4.61
CA GLY A 66 -14.91 7.76 -3.67
C GLY A 66 -13.63 7.85 -2.83
N HIS A 67 -12.52 8.26 -3.45
CA HIS A 67 -11.27 8.50 -2.73
C HIS A 67 -11.41 9.65 -1.73
N LEU A 68 -12.02 10.76 -2.13
CA LEU A 68 -12.25 11.90 -1.25
C LEU A 68 -13.20 11.55 -0.10
N TYR A 69 -14.25 10.79 -0.38
CA TYR A 69 -15.17 10.30 0.63
C TYR A 69 -14.43 9.42 1.68
N LEU A 70 -13.58 8.49 1.25
CA LEU A 70 -12.79 7.66 2.16
C LEU A 70 -11.90 8.52 3.07
N ILE A 71 -11.23 9.53 2.51
CA ILE A 71 -10.38 10.46 3.27
C ILE A 71 -11.22 11.22 4.30
N GLN A 72 -12.38 11.73 3.91
CA GLN A 72 -13.28 12.44 4.81
C GLN A 72 -13.80 11.54 5.95
N GLN A 73 -14.15 10.28 5.65
CA GLN A 73 -14.59 9.33 6.68
C GLN A 73 -13.45 8.97 7.64
N ALA A 74 -12.23 8.86 7.15
CA ALA A 74 -11.05 8.66 8.00
C ALA A 74 -10.83 9.86 8.94
N LEU A 75 -10.90 11.08 8.43
CA LEU A 75 -10.74 12.31 9.20
C LEU A 75 -11.82 12.57 10.27
N LYS A 76 -12.97 11.89 10.20
CA LYS A 76 -13.96 11.86 11.27
C LYS A 76 -13.55 10.97 12.45
N ARG A 77 -12.65 10.02 12.23
CA ARG A 77 -12.25 9.00 13.22
C ARG A 77 -10.87 9.25 13.81
N VAL A 78 -10.00 9.94 13.07
CA VAL A 78 -8.64 10.24 13.48
C VAL A 78 -8.32 11.72 13.32
N ASP A 79 -7.24 12.16 13.95
CA ASP A 79 -6.86 13.58 13.98
C ASP A 79 -6.03 13.96 12.76
N PHE A 80 -5.28 13.00 12.19
CA PHE A 80 -4.39 13.18 11.05
C PHE A 80 -4.36 11.93 10.17
N VAL A 81 -4.23 12.09 8.85
CA VAL A 81 -4.19 10.99 7.89
C VAL A 81 -2.98 11.10 6.98
N TYR A 82 -2.16 10.06 6.95
CA TYR A 82 -1.17 9.85 5.90
C TYR A 82 -1.80 9.13 4.71
N ILE A 83 -1.67 9.69 3.52
CA ILE A 83 -2.11 9.06 2.28
C ILE A 83 -0.87 8.57 1.53
N PHE A 84 -0.72 7.25 1.48
CA PHE A 84 0.31 6.61 0.66
C PHE A 84 -0.21 6.46 -0.77
N LEU A 85 0.26 7.35 -1.64
CA LEU A 85 -0.06 7.27 -3.06
C LEU A 85 0.85 6.26 -3.73
N ILE A 86 0.27 5.21 -4.33
CA ILE A 86 1.01 4.14 -4.97
C ILE A 86 1.86 4.70 -6.09
N GLN A 87 3.19 4.51 -5.99
CA GLN A 87 4.13 5.06 -6.95
C GLN A 87 4.20 4.25 -8.26
N TYR A 88 3.92 2.95 -8.18
CA TYR A 88 3.88 2.10 -9.35
C TYR A 88 2.86 2.59 -10.38
N THR A 89 3.28 2.68 -11.65
CA THR A 89 2.46 3.11 -12.77
C THR A 89 2.36 1.96 -13.78
N GLY A 90 1.16 1.43 -14.00
CA GLY A 90 0.87 0.45 -15.06
C GLY A 90 0.77 1.11 -16.43
N LYS A 91 0.70 0.29 -17.49
CA LYS A 91 0.65 0.79 -18.89
C LYS A 91 -0.54 1.72 -19.17
N ASP A 92 -1.67 1.51 -18.49
CA ASP A 92 -2.93 2.24 -18.70
C ASP A 92 -3.23 3.21 -17.54
N SER A 93 -2.20 3.63 -16.82
CA SER A 93 -2.33 4.52 -15.67
C SER A 93 -1.82 5.92 -16.01
N PHE A 94 -2.43 6.93 -15.36
CA PHE A 94 -1.82 8.25 -15.29
C PHE A 94 -0.47 8.16 -14.57
N ASP A 95 0.49 9.00 -14.96
CA ASP A 95 1.76 9.08 -14.29
C ASP A 95 1.60 9.48 -12.82
N TYR A 96 2.57 9.08 -11.99
CA TYR A 96 2.54 9.38 -10.55
C TYR A 96 2.37 10.88 -10.27
N ILE A 97 3.09 11.72 -11.01
CA ILE A 97 3.07 13.18 -10.82
C ILE A 97 1.67 13.75 -11.10
N ASP A 98 1.00 13.28 -12.15
CA ASP A 98 -0.35 13.72 -12.50
C ASP A 98 -1.36 13.30 -11.44
N ARG A 99 -1.25 12.06 -10.94
CA ARG A 99 -2.12 11.55 -9.87
C ARG A 99 -1.91 12.29 -8.55
N GLU A 100 -0.67 12.57 -8.20
CA GLU A 100 -0.33 13.36 -7.03
C GLU A 100 -0.88 14.78 -7.15
N PHE A 101 -0.74 15.43 -8.30
CA PHE A 101 -1.26 16.76 -8.56
C PHE A 101 -2.78 16.81 -8.41
N MET A 102 -3.51 15.88 -9.05
CA MET A 102 -4.96 15.78 -8.94
C MET A 102 -5.43 15.58 -7.49
N LEU A 103 -4.74 14.72 -6.75
CA LEU A 103 -5.08 14.45 -5.36
C LEU A 103 -4.81 15.68 -4.47
N ARG A 104 -3.67 16.36 -4.64
CA ARG A 104 -3.34 17.59 -3.90
C ARG A 104 -4.34 18.70 -4.18
N ALA A 105 -4.69 18.93 -5.44
CA ALA A 105 -5.68 19.93 -5.81
C ALA A 105 -7.06 19.63 -5.19
N SER A 106 -7.43 18.35 -5.10
CA SER A 106 -8.70 17.95 -4.47
C SER A 106 -8.72 18.09 -2.94
N LEU A 107 -7.56 18.29 -2.31
CA LEU A 107 -7.37 18.37 -0.86
C LEU A 107 -6.84 19.74 -0.41
N GLU A 108 -6.87 20.75 -1.28
CA GLU A 108 -6.26 22.06 -1.04
C GLU A 108 -6.67 22.69 0.30
N ASP A 109 -7.94 22.53 0.69
CA ASP A 109 -8.47 23.06 1.95
C ASP A 109 -8.26 22.12 3.15
N THR A 110 -7.53 21.01 2.97
CA THR A 110 -7.42 19.95 4.00
C THR A 110 -6.05 19.97 4.66
N THR A 111 -5.94 20.53 5.87
CA THR A 111 -4.66 20.69 6.59
C THR A 111 -4.21 19.45 7.38
N ARG A 112 -5.11 18.50 7.64
CA ARG A 112 -4.85 17.30 8.47
C ARG A 112 -4.52 16.06 7.63
N VAL A 113 -3.89 16.27 6.49
CA VAL A 113 -3.53 15.22 5.54
C VAL A 113 -2.11 15.45 5.03
N CYS A 114 -1.34 14.39 4.89
CA CYS A 114 -0.05 14.40 4.22
C CYS A 114 0.01 13.28 3.17
N ILE A 115 0.33 13.63 1.93
CA ILE A 115 0.50 12.68 0.83
C ILE A 115 1.97 12.26 0.79
N ILE A 116 2.20 10.95 0.83
CA ILE A 116 3.53 10.33 0.79
C ILE A 116 3.59 9.35 -0.38
N PRO A 117 4.66 9.34 -1.19
CA PRO A 117 4.85 8.28 -2.18
C PRO A 117 5.05 6.93 -1.48
N SER A 118 4.42 5.86 -1.99
CA SER A 118 4.56 4.52 -1.40
C SER A 118 5.98 3.94 -1.51
N GLY A 119 6.81 4.53 -2.35
CA GLY A 119 8.14 3.99 -2.65
C GLY A 119 8.09 2.70 -3.45
N ASN A 120 9.21 1.99 -3.46
CA ASN A 120 9.37 0.74 -4.20
C ASN A 120 9.43 -0.49 -3.26
N VAL A 121 9.06 -0.33 -1.99
CA VAL A 121 9.18 -1.38 -0.98
C VAL A 121 7.84 -1.92 -0.50
N PHE A 122 6.77 -1.15 -0.65
CA PHE A 122 5.42 -1.58 -0.31
C PHE A 122 4.40 -1.05 -1.32
N ALA A 123 3.22 -1.67 -1.40
CA ALA A 123 2.19 -1.39 -2.40
C ALA A 123 2.74 -1.47 -3.85
N THR A 124 3.57 -2.47 -4.11
CA THR A 124 4.19 -2.75 -5.40
C THR A 124 3.72 -4.11 -5.94
N PRO A 125 3.89 -4.41 -7.23
CA PRO A 125 3.60 -5.74 -7.76
C PRO A 125 4.36 -6.88 -7.06
N LEU A 126 5.49 -6.58 -6.42
CA LEU A 126 6.28 -7.55 -5.68
C LEU A 126 5.75 -7.76 -4.25
N SER A 127 5.41 -6.68 -3.54
CA SER A 127 4.93 -6.76 -2.15
C SER A 127 3.43 -7.10 -2.07
N PHE A 128 2.66 -6.79 -3.11
CA PHE A 128 1.22 -7.00 -3.17
C PHE A 128 0.77 -7.47 -4.57
N PRO A 129 1.28 -8.63 -5.06
CA PRO A 129 1.04 -9.10 -6.42
C PRO A 129 -0.45 -9.33 -6.73
N GLU A 130 -1.23 -9.73 -5.73
CA GLU A 130 -2.66 -10.01 -5.90
C GLU A 130 -3.45 -8.76 -6.28
N TYR A 131 -3.05 -7.59 -5.80
CA TYR A 131 -3.68 -6.33 -6.14
C TYR A 131 -3.45 -5.94 -7.61
N PHE A 132 -2.22 -6.19 -8.11
CA PHE A 132 -1.82 -5.78 -9.45
C PHE A 132 -2.16 -6.81 -10.54
N ASN A 133 -2.34 -8.08 -10.19
CA ASN A 133 -2.62 -9.19 -11.10
C ASN A 133 -4.09 -9.61 -11.04
N ARG A 134 -5.02 -8.70 -11.23
CA ARG A 134 -6.47 -8.94 -11.19
C ARG A 134 -6.98 -9.76 -12.38
N SER A 135 -6.42 -10.91 -12.65
CA SER A 135 -6.95 -11.88 -13.62
C SER A 135 -7.44 -13.13 -12.89
N GLY A 136 -8.70 -13.10 -12.46
CA GLY A 136 -9.43 -14.25 -11.93
C GLY A 136 -9.56 -14.28 -10.40
N ASN A 137 -10.49 -15.11 -9.92
CA ASN A 137 -10.97 -15.35 -8.55
C ASN A 137 -9.88 -15.73 -7.52
N THR A 138 -8.82 -14.97 -7.38
CA THR A 138 -7.78 -15.24 -6.38
C THR A 138 -8.11 -14.42 -5.14
N GLU A 139 -8.29 -15.06 -4.01
CA GLU A 139 -8.40 -14.37 -2.72
C GLU A 139 -7.17 -13.49 -2.52
N ILE A 140 -7.41 -12.21 -2.30
CA ILE A 140 -6.36 -11.24 -2.05
C ILE A 140 -5.73 -11.56 -0.70
N ASN A 141 -4.47 -11.99 -0.71
CA ASN A 141 -3.70 -12.24 0.52
C ASN A 141 -2.54 -11.23 0.65
N PRO A 142 -2.79 -10.06 1.23
CA PRO A 142 -1.80 -8.98 1.31
C PRO A 142 -0.75 -9.18 2.42
N THR A 143 -0.39 -10.42 2.72
CA THR A 143 0.42 -10.76 3.92
C THR A 143 1.76 -10.06 3.96
N LEU A 144 2.49 -10.02 2.84
CA LEU A 144 3.81 -9.37 2.79
C LEU A 144 3.68 -7.85 2.95
N ASP A 145 2.78 -7.25 2.18
CA ASP A 145 2.53 -5.81 2.22
C ASP A 145 2.08 -5.34 3.60
N ASN A 146 1.16 -6.10 4.21
CA ASN A 146 0.70 -5.83 5.57
C ASN A 146 1.83 -5.97 6.61
N ARG A 147 2.73 -6.94 6.45
CA ARG A 147 3.89 -7.09 7.36
C ARG A 147 4.86 -5.92 7.24
N ILE A 148 5.22 -5.51 6.03
CA ILE A 148 6.08 -4.34 5.81
C ILE A 148 5.44 -3.10 6.45
N PHE A 149 4.16 -2.90 6.20
CA PHE A 149 3.43 -1.76 6.74
C PHE A 149 3.39 -1.79 8.27
N ALA A 150 2.93 -2.89 8.88
CA ALA A 150 2.72 -3.00 10.32
C ALA A 150 4.03 -2.98 11.13
N LEU A 151 5.10 -3.60 10.62
CA LEU A 151 6.35 -3.73 11.35
C LEU A 151 7.31 -2.56 11.17
N HIS A 152 7.21 -1.83 10.06
CA HIS A 152 8.20 -0.81 9.73
C HIS A 152 7.59 0.57 9.47
N ILE A 153 6.54 0.66 8.65
CA ILE A 153 5.97 1.96 8.22
C ILE A 153 5.12 2.59 9.32
N ALA A 154 4.18 1.83 9.85
CA ALA A 154 3.28 2.33 10.88
C ALA A 154 4.00 2.80 12.15
N PRO A 155 4.99 2.08 12.70
CA PRO A 155 5.77 2.56 13.84
C PRO A 155 6.59 3.83 13.53
N ALA A 156 7.18 3.92 12.33
CA ALA A 156 7.98 5.09 11.94
C ALA A 156 7.19 6.40 11.98
N LEU A 157 5.90 6.35 11.62
CA LEU A 157 5.01 7.51 11.56
C LEU A 157 4.01 7.60 12.73
N GLY A 158 4.03 6.64 13.65
CA GLY A 158 3.07 6.58 14.76
C GLY A 158 1.63 6.27 14.32
N ILE A 159 1.46 5.60 13.18
CA ILE A 159 0.16 5.23 12.63
C ILE A 159 -0.47 4.12 13.49
N LYS A 160 -1.73 4.32 13.88
CA LYS A 160 -2.50 3.36 14.68
C LYS A 160 -3.71 2.79 13.94
N TYR A 161 -4.14 3.44 12.86
CA TYR A 161 -5.34 3.08 12.11
C TYR A 161 -5.03 3.01 10.62
N ARG A 162 -5.55 1.98 9.94
CA ARG A 162 -5.47 1.87 8.48
C ARG A 162 -6.88 1.77 7.92
N PHE A 163 -7.23 2.65 6.99
CA PHE A 163 -8.54 2.71 6.37
C PHE A 163 -8.48 2.13 4.95
N PHE A 164 -9.50 1.39 4.60
CA PHE A 164 -9.66 0.79 3.29
C PHE A 164 -11.00 1.23 2.71
N GLY A 165 -11.03 1.48 1.41
CA GLY A 165 -12.29 1.60 0.67
C GLY A 165 -12.85 0.20 0.42
N SER A 166 -14.14 0.01 0.66
CA SER A 166 -14.86 -1.12 0.09
C SER A 166 -15.23 -0.74 -1.34
N GLU A 167 -14.58 -1.35 -2.33
CA GLU A 167 -15.09 -1.27 -3.69
C GLU A 167 -16.32 -2.18 -3.78
N PRO A 168 -17.48 -1.69 -4.24
CA PRO A 168 -18.60 -2.56 -4.55
C PRO A 168 -18.19 -3.52 -5.67
N ASN A 169 -18.45 -4.82 -5.48
CA ASN A 169 -18.28 -5.85 -6.49
C ASN A 169 -19.18 -5.58 -7.70
#